data_ee39b568fdbd9b961468b4ba5ca7644b
#
_entry.id   ee39b568fdbd9b961468b4ba5ca7644b
#
_cell.length_a   1.000
_cell.length_b   1.000
_cell.length_c   1.000
_cell.angle_alpha   90.00
_cell.angle_beta   90.00
_cell.angle_gamma   90.00
#
_symmetry.space_group_name_H-M   'P 1'
#
loop_
_entity.id
_entity.type
_entity.pdbx_description
1 polymer ?
#
loop_
_entity_poly.entity_id
_entity_poly.type
_entity_poly.pdbx_seq_one_letter_code
_entity_poly.pdbx_strand_id
1 'polypeptide(L)'
;MRKLLTFLLILVLLGAAGYAVCVYIIQQAGKGRVYDRPDMVPAREVGLVLGTSEHRRDGGDNPYFKYRIDAAAKLYHLGKVKHLLVSGDNHLNGYNEPADMRRALIAEAVPPAIITLDYAGLRTLDSVVRAEKVFGLKRFTIISQRDHDERALLIARHYGIDAIAYAADDVPFQYAQRAHIHEWFAQVKVVLDLFVLHTKPKFLGGHEVVH
;
A
#
# COMPACT_ATOMS: atom_id res chain seq x y z
N MET A 1 42.72 16.73 0.62
CA MET A 1 42.09 15.46 0.16
C MET A 1 41.62 14.58 1.31
N ARG A 2 42.46 14.14 2.28
CA ARG A 2 42.05 13.24 3.40
C ARG A 2 40.86 13.78 4.21
N LYS A 3 40.86 15.08 4.61
CA LYS A 3 39.74 15.68 5.39
C LYS A 3 38.41 15.69 4.61
N LEU A 4 38.44 15.95 3.27
CA LEU A 4 37.25 15.89 2.43
C LEU A 4 36.70 14.45 2.31
N LEU A 5 37.58 13.47 2.12
CA LEU A 5 37.19 12.06 2.07
C LEU A 5 36.58 11.60 3.41
N THR A 6 37.18 12.00 4.54
CA THR A 6 36.62 11.70 5.87
C THR A 6 35.25 12.35 6.06
N PHE A 7 35.09 13.62 5.63
CA PHE A 7 33.80 14.31 5.70
C PHE A 7 32.73 13.60 4.86
N LEU A 8 33.05 13.24 3.60
CA LEU A 8 32.13 12.49 2.74
C LEU A 8 31.77 11.11 3.32
N LEU A 9 32.74 10.41 3.89
CA LEU A 9 32.48 9.12 4.55
C LEU A 9 31.51 9.28 5.74
N ILE A 10 31.71 10.33 6.56
CA ILE A 10 30.78 10.60 7.68
C ILE A 10 29.37 10.88 7.16
N LEU A 11 29.21 11.66 6.11
CA LEU A 11 27.89 11.92 5.52
C LEU A 11 27.21 10.65 4.99
N VAL A 12 27.96 9.77 4.35
CA VAL A 12 27.43 8.47 3.87
C VAL A 12 27.01 7.61 5.05
N LEU A 13 27.82 7.52 6.10
CA LEU A 13 27.48 6.74 7.30
C LEU A 13 26.25 7.30 8.03
N LEU A 14 26.13 8.62 8.15
CA LEU A 14 24.94 9.25 8.72
C LEU A 14 23.69 8.99 7.87
N GLY A 15 23.81 9.07 6.53
CA GLY A 15 22.72 8.73 5.61
C GLY A 15 22.28 7.27 5.75
N ALA A 16 23.23 6.34 5.79
CA ALA A 16 22.95 4.91 5.96
C ALA A 16 22.30 4.62 7.34
N ALA A 17 22.79 5.25 8.41
CA ALA A 17 22.19 5.13 9.74
C ALA A 17 20.76 5.68 9.77
N GLY A 18 20.51 6.85 9.17
CA GLY A 18 19.17 7.43 9.04
C GLY A 18 18.21 6.53 8.26
N TYR A 19 18.67 5.94 7.15
CA TYR A 19 17.89 4.97 6.40
C TYR A 19 17.55 3.73 7.24
N ALA A 20 18.54 3.17 7.94
CA ALA A 20 18.32 1.99 8.80
C ALA A 20 17.27 2.27 9.90
N VAL A 21 17.27 3.47 10.47
CA VAL A 21 16.24 3.90 11.44
C VAL A 21 14.86 3.95 10.78
N CYS A 22 14.74 4.50 9.57
CA CYS A 22 13.46 4.53 8.84
C CYS A 22 12.93 3.10 8.60
N VAL A 23 13.77 2.21 8.10
CA VAL A 23 13.41 0.79 7.87
C VAL A 23 12.98 0.12 9.17
N TYR A 24 13.73 0.33 10.24
CA TYR A 24 13.39 -0.23 11.56
C TYR A 24 12.01 0.23 12.06
N ILE A 25 11.69 1.52 11.95
CA ILE A 25 10.39 2.08 12.35
C ILE A 25 9.26 1.42 11.55
N ILE A 26 9.43 1.26 10.24
CA ILE A 26 8.45 0.66 9.35
C ILE A 26 8.23 -0.81 9.70
N GLN A 27 9.30 -1.58 9.86
CA GLN A 27 9.22 -3.00 10.22
C GLN A 27 8.56 -3.21 11.60
N GLN A 28 8.83 -2.33 12.57
CA GLN A 28 8.16 -2.40 13.87
C GLN A 28 6.65 -2.12 13.78
N ALA A 29 6.20 -1.33 12.81
CA ALA A 29 4.77 -1.13 12.57
C ALA A 29 4.12 -2.38 11.95
N GLY A 30 4.83 -3.11 11.10
CA GLY A 30 4.38 -4.36 10.48
C GLY A 30 4.45 -5.59 11.38
N LYS A 31 5.27 -5.56 12.44
CA LYS A 31 5.55 -6.73 13.29
C LYS A 31 4.28 -7.31 13.91
N GLY A 32 4.00 -8.60 13.59
CA GLY A 32 2.81 -9.32 14.06
C GLY A 32 1.49 -8.83 13.46
N ARG A 33 1.54 -7.96 12.43
CA ARG A 33 0.36 -7.43 11.73
C ARG A 33 0.33 -7.75 10.23
N VAL A 34 1.44 -8.23 9.66
CA VAL A 34 1.52 -8.71 8.27
C VAL A 34 1.41 -10.23 8.25
N TYR A 35 0.53 -10.75 7.43
CA TYR A 35 0.24 -12.17 7.25
C TYR A 35 0.63 -12.60 5.84
N ASP A 36 1.32 -13.72 5.72
CA ASP A 36 1.70 -14.34 4.44
C ASP A 36 0.77 -15.50 4.05
N ARG A 37 0.04 -16.02 5.02
CA ARG A 37 -0.89 -17.13 4.83
C ARG A 37 -2.32 -16.61 4.96
N PRO A 38 -3.17 -16.79 3.94
CA PRO A 38 -4.52 -16.22 3.93
C PRO A 38 -5.44 -16.86 4.98
N ASP A 39 -5.24 -18.14 5.31
CA ASP A 39 -5.96 -18.85 6.36
C ASP A 39 -5.72 -18.25 7.75
N MET A 40 -4.53 -17.70 7.99
CA MET A 40 -4.13 -17.08 9.25
C MET A 40 -4.61 -15.62 9.41
N VAL A 41 -5.10 -14.99 8.34
CA VAL A 41 -5.59 -13.61 8.41
C VAL A 41 -6.86 -13.56 9.28
N PRO A 42 -6.89 -12.72 10.34
CA PRO A 42 -8.12 -12.48 11.08
C PRO A 42 -9.20 -11.86 10.19
N ALA A 43 -10.45 -12.39 10.26
CA ALA A 43 -11.54 -11.85 9.47
C ALA A 43 -11.84 -10.38 9.84
N ARG A 44 -12.10 -9.56 8.83
CA ARG A 44 -12.50 -8.16 8.93
C ARG A 44 -13.58 -7.85 7.88
N GLU A 45 -14.38 -6.82 8.11
CA GLU A 45 -15.44 -6.44 7.16
C GLU A 45 -14.88 -6.00 5.81
N VAL A 46 -13.81 -5.19 5.82
CA VAL A 46 -13.29 -4.57 4.60
C VAL A 46 -11.83 -4.90 4.36
N GLY A 47 -11.50 -5.24 3.11
CA GLY A 47 -10.14 -5.26 2.57
C GLY A 47 -9.86 -3.98 1.79
N LEU A 48 -8.84 -3.20 2.20
CA LEU A 48 -8.31 -2.08 1.46
C LEU A 48 -7.26 -2.58 0.47
N VAL A 49 -7.59 -2.59 -0.82
CA VAL A 49 -6.68 -2.98 -1.90
C VAL A 49 -5.97 -1.72 -2.39
N LEU A 50 -4.64 -1.67 -2.22
CA LEU A 50 -3.86 -0.52 -2.66
C LEU A 50 -3.62 -0.56 -4.16
N GLY A 51 -3.79 0.59 -4.83
CA GLY A 51 -3.70 0.73 -6.28
C GLY A 51 -2.32 0.41 -6.87
N THR A 52 -2.33 -0.04 -8.09
CA THR A 52 -1.16 -0.20 -8.96
C THR A 52 -1.62 -0.35 -10.42
N SER A 53 -0.79 0.08 -11.36
CA SER A 53 -1.06 -0.01 -12.80
C SER A 53 -1.19 -1.46 -13.27
N GLU A 54 -2.16 -1.72 -14.15
CA GLU A 54 -2.34 -3.03 -14.82
C GLU A 54 -1.15 -3.38 -15.71
N HIS A 55 -0.55 -2.37 -16.35
CA HIS A 55 0.57 -2.56 -17.26
C HIS A 55 1.83 -1.87 -16.76
N ARG A 56 2.96 -2.43 -17.12
CA ARG A 56 4.27 -1.79 -16.95
C ARG A 56 4.45 -0.70 -18.02
N ARG A 57 5.44 0.18 -17.80
CA ARG A 57 5.76 1.26 -18.76
C ARG A 57 6.18 0.77 -20.15
N ASP A 58 6.65 -0.48 -20.27
CA ASP A 58 7.01 -1.12 -21.54
C ASP A 58 5.81 -1.79 -22.23
N GLY A 59 4.60 -1.64 -21.69
CA GLY A 59 3.36 -2.21 -22.20
C GLY A 59 3.10 -3.67 -21.80
N GLY A 60 4.03 -4.31 -21.10
CA GLY A 60 3.83 -5.69 -20.61
C GLY A 60 2.96 -5.72 -19.35
N ASP A 61 2.45 -6.90 -19.02
CA ASP A 61 1.66 -7.12 -17.81
C ASP A 61 2.48 -6.81 -16.55
N ASN A 62 1.80 -6.24 -15.56
CA ASN A 62 2.41 -5.90 -14.28
C ASN A 62 2.15 -7.01 -13.26
N PRO A 63 3.18 -7.80 -12.85
CA PRO A 63 2.98 -8.86 -11.86
C PRO A 63 2.48 -8.34 -10.50
N TYR A 64 2.83 -7.10 -10.11
CA TYR A 64 2.31 -6.46 -8.91
C TYR A 64 0.79 -6.36 -8.92
N PHE A 65 0.22 -5.99 -10.08
CA PHE A 65 -1.22 -5.91 -10.27
C PHE A 65 -1.85 -7.29 -10.13
N LYS A 66 -1.37 -8.26 -10.91
CA LYS A 66 -1.93 -9.62 -10.90
C LYS A 66 -1.93 -10.23 -9.49
N TYR A 67 -0.79 -10.24 -8.82
CA TYR A 67 -0.68 -10.87 -7.49
C TYR A 67 -1.53 -10.16 -6.44
N ARG A 68 -1.73 -8.86 -6.57
CA ARG A 68 -2.59 -8.09 -5.65
C ARG A 68 -4.08 -8.41 -5.88
N ILE A 69 -4.50 -8.56 -7.12
CA ILE A 69 -5.85 -9.01 -7.47
C ILE A 69 -6.08 -10.43 -6.95
N ASP A 70 -5.16 -11.34 -7.21
CA ASP A 70 -5.22 -12.73 -6.72
C ASP A 70 -5.34 -12.78 -5.19
N ALA A 71 -4.56 -11.97 -4.49
CA ALA A 71 -4.59 -11.89 -3.02
C ALA A 71 -5.93 -11.35 -2.49
N ALA A 72 -6.47 -10.31 -3.11
CA ALA A 72 -7.75 -9.73 -2.71
C ALA A 72 -8.93 -10.69 -2.96
N ALA A 73 -8.98 -11.30 -4.13
CA ALA A 73 -9.99 -12.30 -4.46
C ALA A 73 -9.92 -13.52 -3.52
N LYS A 74 -8.70 -14.00 -3.22
CA LYS A 74 -8.47 -15.10 -2.28
C LYS A 74 -8.98 -14.81 -0.88
N LEU A 75 -8.74 -13.62 -0.32
CA LEU A 75 -9.28 -13.25 0.99
C LEU A 75 -10.81 -13.17 0.99
N TYR A 76 -11.40 -12.65 -0.09
CA TYR A 76 -12.85 -12.64 -0.25
C TYR A 76 -13.43 -14.07 -0.28
N HIS A 77 -12.91 -14.94 -1.14
CA HIS A 77 -13.41 -16.32 -1.27
C HIS A 77 -13.24 -17.16 0.01
N LEU A 78 -12.23 -16.85 0.83
CA LEU A 78 -12.05 -17.45 2.15
C LEU A 78 -12.91 -16.80 3.25
N GLY A 79 -13.75 -15.82 2.92
CA GLY A 79 -14.58 -15.10 3.89
C GLY A 79 -13.79 -14.27 4.89
N LYS A 80 -12.53 -13.94 4.58
CA LYS A 80 -11.68 -13.11 5.44
C LYS A 80 -12.01 -11.62 5.33
N VAL A 81 -12.60 -11.22 4.20
CA VAL A 81 -13.18 -9.90 3.97
C VAL A 81 -14.53 -10.05 3.29
N LYS A 82 -15.47 -9.14 3.55
CA LYS A 82 -16.81 -9.14 2.94
C LYS A 82 -16.94 -8.09 1.83
N HIS A 83 -16.22 -6.99 1.96
CA HIS A 83 -16.20 -5.87 1.01
C HIS A 83 -14.76 -5.54 0.66
N LEU A 84 -14.55 -4.99 -0.54
CA LEU A 84 -13.25 -4.51 -1.02
C LEU A 84 -13.34 -3.02 -1.32
N LEU A 85 -12.49 -2.22 -0.66
CA LEU A 85 -12.25 -0.83 -1.03
C LEU A 85 -10.97 -0.79 -1.88
N VAL A 86 -11.12 -0.50 -3.17
CA VAL A 86 -10.01 -0.41 -4.12
C VAL A 86 -9.60 1.05 -4.25
N SER A 87 -8.43 1.40 -3.72
CA SER A 87 -7.96 2.78 -3.66
C SER A 87 -6.72 2.98 -4.51
N GLY A 88 -6.82 3.81 -5.53
CA GLY A 88 -5.76 4.04 -6.50
C GLY A 88 -5.87 5.38 -7.22
N ASP A 89 -5.00 5.56 -8.20
CA ASP A 89 -4.84 6.79 -8.97
C ASP A 89 -5.67 6.77 -10.26
N ASN A 90 -6.29 7.92 -10.58
CA ASN A 90 -7.00 8.15 -11.84
C ASN A 90 -6.76 9.56 -12.41
N HIS A 91 -5.70 10.24 -11.99
CA HIS A 91 -5.51 11.66 -12.32
C HIS A 91 -5.07 11.93 -13.78
N LEU A 92 -4.71 10.92 -14.56
CA LEU A 92 -4.35 11.04 -15.96
C LEU A 92 -5.44 10.50 -16.87
N ASN A 93 -5.67 11.16 -18.01
CA ASN A 93 -6.60 10.68 -19.02
C ASN A 93 -6.17 9.28 -19.53
N GLY A 94 -7.10 8.32 -19.46
CA GLY A 94 -6.84 6.93 -19.87
C GLY A 94 -6.10 6.10 -18.81
N TYR A 95 -5.87 6.61 -17.61
CA TYR A 95 -5.28 5.88 -16.49
C TYR A 95 -6.26 5.84 -15.31
N ASN A 96 -6.68 4.65 -14.92
CA ASN A 96 -7.70 4.46 -13.88
C ASN A 96 -7.47 3.15 -13.13
N GLU A 97 -6.55 3.16 -12.17
CA GLU A 97 -6.21 1.96 -11.38
C GLU A 97 -7.44 1.32 -10.72
N PRO A 98 -8.33 2.07 -10.00
CA PRO A 98 -9.48 1.45 -9.37
C PRO A 98 -10.41 0.75 -10.35
N ALA A 99 -10.67 1.33 -11.52
CA ALA A 99 -11.54 0.73 -12.52
C ALA A 99 -10.94 -0.54 -13.14
N ASP A 100 -9.62 -0.53 -13.42
CA ASP A 100 -8.89 -1.68 -13.95
C ASP A 100 -8.87 -2.83 -12.93
N MET A 101 -8.58 -2.52 -11.67
CA MET A 101 -8.59 -3.49 -10.59
C MET A 101 -9.98 -4.06 -10.33
N ARG A 102 -11.04 -3.24 -10.39
CA ARG A 102 -12.43 -3.72 -10.30
C ARG A 102 -12.75 -4.72 -11.40
N ARG A 103 -12.37 -4.41 -12.64
CA ARG A 103 -12.58 -5.31 -13.80
C ARG A 103 -11.87 -6.65 -13.57
N ALA A 104 -10.62 -6.62 -13.09
CA ALA A 104 -9.85 -7.82 -12.80
C ALA A 104 -10.44 -8.63 -11.63
N LEU A 105 -10.89 -7.99 -10.56
CA LEU A 105 -11.55 -8.67 -9.43
C LEU A 105 -12.86 -9.35 -9.85
N ILE A 106 -13.65 -8.72 -10.73
CA ILE A 106 -14.85 -9.33 -11.29
C ILE A 106 -14.51 -10.57 -12.13
N ALA A 107 -13.41 -10.54 -12.88
CA ALA A 107 -12.92 -11.71 -13.62
C ALA A 107 -12.50 -12.86 -12.67
N GLU A 108 -12.05 -12.55 -11.45
CA GLU A 108 -11.78 -13.51 -10.37
C GLU A 108 -13.05 -13.89 -9.56
N ALA A 109 -14.24 -13.72 -10.15
CA ALA A 109 -15.53 -14.04 -9.56
C ALA A 109 -15.86 -13.29 -8.23
N VAL A 110 -15.30 -12.10 -8.02
CA VAL A 110 -15.71 -11.20 -6.93
C VAL A 110 -16.93 -10.40 -7.39
N PRO A 111 -18.06 -10.44 -6.65
CA PRO A 111 -19.28 -9.71 -7.06
C PRO A 111 -19.05 -8.20 -7.16
N PRO A 112 -19.49 -7.54 -8.23
CA PRO A 112 -19.28 -6.10 -8.40
C PRO A 112 -19.94 -5.24 -7.32
N ALA A 113 -20.98 -5.75 -6.65
CA ALA A 113 -21.71 -5.05 -5.61
C ALA A 113 -20.91 -4.85 -4.31
N ILE A 114 -19.88 -5.66 -4.08
CA ILE A 114 -19.05 -5.56 -2.86
C ILE A 114 -17.74 -4.81 -3.10
N ILE A 115 -17.54 -4.24 -4.28
CA ILE A 115 -16.33 -3.51 -4.66
C ILE A 115 -16.63 -2.02 -4.71
N THR A 116 -16.11 -1.30 -3.75
CA THR A 116 -16.15 0.18 -3.70
C THR A 116 -14.85 0.75 -4.25
N LEU A 117 -14.94 1.85 -5.01
CA LEU A 117 -13.78 2.47 -5.65
C LEU A 117 -13.44 3.82 -5.02
N ASP A 118 -12.19 3.99 -4.64
CA ASP A 118 -11.61 5.26 -4.23
C ASP A 118 -10.63 5.76 -5.29
N TYR A 119 -11.01 6.82 -5.98
CA TYR A 119 -10.26 7.42 -7.08
C TYR A 119 -9.23 8.47 -6.65
N ALA A 120 -9.08 8.70 -5.36
CA ALA A 120 -8.17 9.70 -4.82
C ALA A 120 -7.04 9.09 -3.97
N GLY A 121 -6.78 7.81 -4.13
CA GLY A 121 -5.67 7.08 -3.53
C GLY A 121 -4.34 7.30 -4.25
N LEU A 122 -3.92 8.56 -4.41
CA LEU A 122 -2.73 8.93 -5.19
C LEU A 122 -1.41 8.49 -4.56
N ARG A 123 -1.40 8.33 -3.24
CA ARG A 123 -0.26 7.86 -2.44
C ARG A 123 -0.77 6.92 -1.36
N THR A 124 0.11 6.08 -0.83
CA THR A 124 -0.23 5.20 0.31
C THR A 124 -0.87 5.95 1.48
N LEU A 125 -0.36 7.16 1.78
CA LEU A 125 -0.92 8.03 2.83
C LEU A 125 -2.37 8.42 2.51
N ASP A 126 -2.64 8.77 1.25
CA ASP A 126 -4.00 9.14 0.83
C ASP A 126 -4.95 7.95 0.98
N SER A 127 -4.59 6.76 0.45
CA SER A 127 -5.42 5.55 0.53
C SER A 127 -5.77 5.15 1.96
N VAL A 128 -4.77 5.10 2.86
CA VAL A 128 -4.97 4.66 4.24
C VAL A 128 -5.79 5.68 5.04
N VAL A 129 -5.49 6.98 4.92
CA VAL A 129 -6.20 8.01 5.68
C VAL A 129 -7.61 8.22 5.14
N ARG A 130 -7.81 8.13 3.82
CA ARG A 130 -9.14 8.23 3.21
C ARG A 130 -10.03 7.04 3.59
N ALA A 131 -9.47 5.83 3.73
CA ALA A 131 -10.22 4.68 4.22
C ALA A 131 -10.92 5.00 5.57
N GLU A 132 -10.26 5.73 6.46
CA GLU A 132 -10.85 6.16 7.74
C GLU A 132 -11.69 7.45 7.60
N LYS A 133 -11.14 8.50 7.00
CA LYS A 133 -11.77 9.84 7.01
C LYS A 133 -12.95 9.99 6.04
N VAL A 134 -12.89 9.27 4.91
CA VAL A 134 -13.92 9.35 3.86
C VAL A 134 -14.88 8.17 3.96
N PHE A 135 -14.35 6.94 4.11
CA PHE A 135 -15.14 5.71 4.13
C PHE A 135 -15.48 5.21 5.55
N GLY A 136 -15.08 5.92 6.61
CA GLY A 136 -15.43 5.59 7.99
C GLY A 136 -14.80 4.32 8.55
N LEU A 137 -13.80 3.75 7.88
CA LEU A 137 -13.21 2.47 8.22
C LEU A 137 -12.17 2.61 9.33
N LYS A 138 -12.52 2.24 10.56
CA LYS A 138 -11.58 2.23 11.69
C LYS A 138 -10.79 0.93 11.82
N ARG A 139 -11.24 -0.13 11.13
CA ARG A 139 -10.67 -1.47 11.21
C ARG A 139 -10.79 -2.19 9.87
N PHE A 140 -9.66 -2.51 9.23
CA PHE A 140 -9.64 -3.16 7.92
C PHE A 140 -8.35 -3.97 7.69
N THR A 141 -8.35 -4.79 6.63
CA THR A 141 -7.17 -5.52 6.16
C THR A 141 -6.60 -4.80 4.94
N ILE A 142 -5.34 -4.38 4.99
CA ILE A 142 -4.60 -3.86 3.84
C ILE A 142 -4.16 -5.04 2.98
N ILE A 143 -4.23 -4.90 1.66
CA ILE A 143 -3.86 -5.93 0.70
C ILE A 143 -2.92 -5.33 -0.33
N SER A 144 -1.64 -5.69 -0.28
CA SER A 144 -0.60 -5.23 -1.19
C SER A 144 0.63 -6.14 -1.10
N GLN A 145 1.78 -5.74 -1.63
CA GLN A 145 3.05 -6.41 -1.38
C GLN A 145 3.63 -6.00 -0.03
N ARG A 146 4.43 -6.88 0.57
CA ARG A 146 4.94 -6.77 1.95
C ARG A 146 5.51 -5.39 2.30
N ASP A 147 6.45 -4.88 1.51
CA ASP A 147 7.11 -3.59 1.79
C ASP A 147 6.10 -2.43 1.78
N HIS A 148 5.13 -2.49 0.85
CA HIS A 148 4.05 -1.51 0.76
C HIS A 148 3.08 -1.64 1.94
N ASP A 149 2.76 -2.86 2.37
CA ASP A 149 1.92 -3.15 3.53
C ASP A 149 2.52 -2.62 4.83
N GLU A 150 3.81 -2.83 5.06
CA GLU A 150 4.51 -2.32 6.24
C GLU A 150 4.50 -0.80 6.30
N ARG A 151 4.69 -0.10 5.16
CA ARG A 151 4.54 1.37 5.08
C ARG A 151 3.10 1.81 5.36
N ALA A 152 2.13 1.11 4.81
CA ALA A 152 0.71 1.41 5.02
C ALA A 152 0.32 1.19 6.49
N LEU A 153 0.85 0.16 7.15
CA LEU A 153 0.65 -0.09 8.58
C LEU A 153 1.29 0.98 9.46
N LEU A 154 2.45 1.52 9.07
CA LEU A 154 3.03 2.68 9.78
C LEU A 154 2.09 3.90 9.73
N ILE A 155 1.53 4.18 8.55
CA ILE A 155 0.54 5.26 8.39
C ILE A 155 -0.70 4.97 9.24
N ALA A 156 -1.26 3.77 9.14
CA ALA A 156 -2.44 3.37 9.90
C ALA A 156 -2.21 3.56 11.42
N ARG A 157 -1.07 3.09 11.93
CA ARG A 157 -0.68 3.24 13.33
C ARG A 157 -0.56 4.71 13.75
N HIS A 158 0.03 5.56 12.90
CA HIS A 158 0.17 7.00 13.17
C HIS A 158 -1.18 7.70 13.32
N TYR A 159 -2.18 7.28 12.51
CA TYR A 159 -3.54 7.83 12.55
C TYR A 159 -4.49 7.10 13.52
N GLY A 160 -3.99 6.13 14.31
CA GLY A 160 -4.81 5.39 15.26
C GLY A 160 -5.79 4.39 14.64
N ILE A 161 -5.53 3.95 13.41
CA ILE A 161 -6.35 3.00 12.66
C ILE A 161 -5.93 1.57 13.01
N ASP A 162 -6.89 0.70 13.35
CA ASP A 162 -6.63 -0.73 13.58
C ASP A 162 -6.56 -1.48 12.24
N ALA A 163 -5.38 -1.49 11.61
CA ALA A 163 -5.14 -2.22 10.40
C ALA A 163 -4.24 -3.45 10.64
N ILE A 164 -4.49 -4.51 9.87
CA ILE A 164 -3.58 -5.61 9.60
C ILE A 164 -3.32 -5.66 8.10
N ALA A 165 -2.37 -6.46 7.65
CA ALA A 165 -2.09 -6.60 6.22
C ALA A 165 -2.00 -8.07 5.81
N TYR A 166 -2.36 -8.35 4.57
CA TYR A 166 -2.11 -9.61 3.90
C TYR A 166 -1.19 -9.35 2.71
N ALA A 167 0.01 -9.90 2.78
CA ALA A 167 1.01 -9.75 1.74
C ALA A 167 0.65 -10.60 0.52
N ALA A 168 0.44 -9.93 -0.62
CA ALA A 168 0.39 -10.58 -1.92
C ALA A 168 1.74 -11.22 -2.25
N ASP A 169 1.76 -12.18 -3.16
CA ASP A 169 2.96 -12.88 -3.58
C ASP A 169 4.06 -11.90 -4.06
N ASP A 170 5.31 -12.28 -3.80
CA ASP A 170 6.47 -11.50 -4.21
C ASP A 170 6.67 -11.53 -5.73
N VAL A 171 7.03 -10.38 -6.27
CA VAL A 171 7.33 -10.25 -7.70
C VAL A 171 8.76 -10.70 -7.98
N PRO A 172 9.00 -11.55 -9.01
CA PRO A 172 10.35 -11.97 -9.38
C PRO A 172 11.29 -10.79 -9.60
N PHE A 173 12.51 -10.87 -9.08
CA PHE A 173 13.49 -9.78 -9.05
C PHE A 173 13.70 -9.09 -10.40
N GLN A 174 13.67 -9.84 -11.50
CA GLN A 174 13.82 -9.29 -12.85
C GLN A 174 12.78 -8.21 -13.22
N TYR A 175 11.59 -8.26 -12.62
CA TYR A 175 10.53 -7.27 -12.81
C TYR A 175 10.46 -6.23 -11.67
N ALA A 176 11.14 -6.49 -10.56
CA ALA A 176 11.04 -5.72 -9.32
C ALA A 176 12.12 -4.63 -9.16
N GLN A 177 13.19 -4.62 -9.97
CA GLN A 177 14.37 -3.76 -9.76
C GLN A 177 14.01 -2.28 -9.58
N ARG A 178 13.17 -1.74 -10.47
CA ARG A 178 12.74 -0.33 -10.36
C ARG A 178 11.86 -0.08 -9.15
N ALA A 179 11.00 -1.04 -8.82
CA ALA A 179 10.13 -0.95 -7.65
C ALA A 179 10.94 -0.93 -6.36
N HIS A 180 11.99 -1.73 -6.23
CA HIS A 180 12.89 -1.71 -5.07
C HIS A 180 13.57 -0.36 -4.88
N ILE A 181 14.06 0.28 -5.97
CA ILE A 181 14.66 1.61 -5.88
C ILE A 181 13.62 2.64 -5.42
N HIS A 182 12.41 2.61 -5.99
CA HIS A 182 11.32 3.47 -5.56
C HIS A 182 10.94 3.23 -4.10
N GLU A 183 10.97 1.97 -3.65
CA GLU A 183 10.64 1.60 -2.28
C GLU A 183 11.64 2.19 -1.27
N TRP A 184 12.93 2.19 -1.56
CA TRP A 184 13.94 2.84 -0.70
C TRP A 184 13.60 4.32 -0.43
N PHE A 185 13.25 5.06 -1.48
CA PHE A 185 12.85 6.47 -1.33
C PHE A 185 11.50 6.59 -0.62
N ALA A 186 10.54 5.71 -0.89
CA ALA A 186 9.23 5.73 -0.29
C ALA A 186 9.27 5.45 1.22
N GLN A 187 10.18 4.58 1.68
CA GLN A 187 10.42 4.28 3.08
C GLN A 187 10.92 5.51 3.85
N VAL A 188 11.92 6.21 3.31
CA VAL A 188 12.39 7.47 3.93
C VAL A 188 11.29 8.53 3.89
N LYS A 189 10.63 8.66 2.74
CA LYS A 189 9.58 9.66 2.54
C LYS A 189 8.43 9.51 3.53
N VAL A 190 7.93 8.28 3.78
CA VAL A 190 6.81 8.08 4.70
C VAL A 190 7.16 8.50 6.14
N VAL A 191 8.38 8.21 6.59
CA VAL A 191 8.84 8.63 7.92
C VAL A 191 8.93 10.15 8.00
N LEU A 192 9.50 10.80 6.99
CA LEU A 192 9.55 12.27 6.93
C LEU A 192 8.15 12.89 6.85
N ASP A 193 7.26 12.35 6.01
CA ASP A 193 5.89 12.83 5.86
C ASP A 193 5.11 12.79 7.18
N LEU A 194 5.27 11.73 7.97
CA LEU A 194 4.52 11.54 9.22
C LEU A 194 5.11 12.31 10.40
N PHE A 195 6.43 12.30 10.57
CA PHE A 195 7.07 12.74 11.82
C PHE A 195 7.78 14.10 11.72
N VAL A 196 8.05 14.58 10.50
CA VAL A 196 8.76 15.86 10.28
C VAL A 196 7.89 16.87 9.55
N LEU A 197 7.34 16.47 8.39
CA LEU A 197 6.58 17.36 7.50
C LEU A 197 5.10 17.44 7.87
N HIS A 198 4.59 16.48 8.65
CA HIS A 198 3.17 16.36 9.01
C HIS A 198 2.26 16.47 7.79
N THR A 199 2.65 15.77 6.71
CA THR A 199 1.97 15.79 5.41
C THR A 199 0.54 15.28 5.56
N LYS A 200 -0.42 16.04 5.03
CA LYS A 200 -1.84 15.67 5.02
C LYS A 200 -2.21 14.98 3.70
N PRO A 201 -3.32 14.20 3.68
CA PRO A 201 -3.88 13.70 2.44
C PRO A 201 -4.14 14.83 1.44
N LYS A 202 -3.94 14.53 0.16
CA LYS A 202 -4.05 15.52 -0.92
C LYS A 202 -5.52 15.95 -1.15
N PHE A 203 -6.43 14.98 -1.07
CA PHE A 203 -7.86 15.19 -1.23
C PHE A 203 -8.61 14.44 -0.15
N LEU A 204 -9.39 15.17 0.65
CA LEU A 204 -10.41 14.63 1.53
C LEU A 204 -11.77 15.10 0.95
N GLY A 205 -12.55 14.16 0.42
CA GLY A 205 -13.92 14.41 -0.04
C GLY A 205 -14.93 14.39 1.12
N GLY A 206 -16.22 14.38 0.76
CA GLY A 206 -17.30 14.08 1.71
C GLY A 206 -17.23 12.62 2.18
N HIS A 207 -18.08 12.28 3.17
CA HIS A 207 -18.22 10.92 3.66
C HIS A 207 -18.89 10.04 2.60
N GLU A 208 -18.32 8.88 2.33
CA GLU A 208 -18.83 7.85 1.42
C GLU A 208 -19.02 6.52 2.17
N VAL A 209 -19.91 5.66 1.69
CA VAL A 209 -20.21 4.37 2.30
C VAL A 209 -19.57 3.24 1.47
N VAL A 210 -18.95 2.29 2.15
CA VAL A 210 -18.51 1.04 1.52
C VAL A 210 -19.71 0.10 1.40
N HIS A 211 -20.01 -0.31 0.19
CA HIS A 211 -21.14 -1.18 -0.15
C HIS A 211 -20.67 -2.60 -0.43
#